data_d9b83eed8ca9d89759171d1c2389bfab
#
_entry.id   d9b83eed8ca9d89759171d1c2389bfab
#
_cell.length_a   1.000
_cell.length_b   1.000
_cell.length_c   1.000
_cell.angle_alpha   90.00
_cell.angle_beta   90.00
_cell.angle_gamma   90.00
#
_symmetry.space_group_name_H-M   'P 1'
#
loop_
_entity.id
_entity.type
_entity.pdbx_description
1 polymer ?
#
loop_
_entity_poly.entity_id
_entity_poly.type
_entity_poly.pdbx_seq_one_letter_code
_entity_poly.pdbx_strand_id
1 'polypeptide(L)'
;KIMESLTEVKYKIGTTGTLQETKTHKLQLEGMFGPAYFVTTSADLMAEGTLAQLEIKALVLAYCDEERKLVSKMNYQEEMDWIVRNERRNMFINNLVKDLNGNTLVLFQFVEKHGRPLFDLLNKLDRKVFFVFGGTDALDREKVREIVEKEKDSIIVASFGTFSTGINIKRLHNVVFASPSKSRIRNLQSIGRGLRKSEDKDSVTLYDIADDL
;
A
#
# COMPACT_ATOMS: atom_id res chain seq x y z
N LYS A 1 -19.73 -13.15 14.82
CA LYS A 1 -19.91 -14.63 14.72
C LYS A 1 -18.89 -15.39 15.56
N ILE A 2 -17.55 -15.32 15.29
CA ILE A 2 -16.55 -16.09 16.07
C ILE A 2 -16.59 -15.69 17.56
N MET A 3 -16.61 -14.40 17.87
CA MET A 3 -16.62 -13.91 19.25
C MET A 3 -17.93 -14.21 20.01
N GLU A 4 -19.04 -14.30 19.31
CA GLU A 4 -20.35 -14.65 19.85
C GLU A 4 -20.42 -16.12 20.29
N SER A 5 -19.65 -17.00 19.65
CA SER A 5 -19.56 -18.42 20.03
C SER A 5 -18.59 -18.69 21.20
N LEU A 6 -17.79 -17.69 21.60
CA LEU A 6 -16.83 -17.80 22.71
C LEU A 6 -17.45 -17.34 24.06
N THR A 7 -18.49 -18.03 24.53
CA THR A 7 -19.24 -17.69 25.74
C THR A 7 -18.46 -18.00 27.03
N GLU A 8 -17.65 -19.06 27.03
CA GLU A 8 -16.91 -19.55 28.20
C GLU A 8 -15.55 -18.85 28.42
N VAL A 9 -15.14 -17.95 27.48
CA VAL A 9 -13.83 -17.28 27.56
C VAL A 9 -13.90 -16.12 28.54
N LYS A 10 -13.10 -16.20 29.61
CA LYS A 10 -13.03 -15.19 30.68
C LYS A 10 -12.40 -13.87 30.23
N TYR A 11 -11.37 -13.93 29.39
CA TYR A 11 -10.64 -12.75 28.91
C TYR A 11 -10.68 -12.69 27.38
N LYS A 12 -11.09 -11.55 26.84
CA LYS A 12 -11.14 -11.27 25.41
C LYS A 12 -10.31 -10.03 25.13
N ILE A 13 -9.21 -10.19 24.42
CA ILE A 13 -8.27 -9.10 24.10
C ILE A 13 -8.22 -8.95 22.58
N GLY A 14 -8.50 -7.75 22.08
CA GLY A 14 -8.35 -7.39 20.67
C GLY A 14 -7.23 -6.36 20.50
N THR A 15 -6.36 -6.57 19.50
CA THR A 15 -5.31 -5.62 19.13
C THR A 15 -5.44 -5.21 17.67
N THR A 16 -5.26 -3.93 17.38
CA THR A 16 -5.28 -3.40 16.00
C THR A 16 -4.38 -2.18 15.89
N GLY A 17 -3.69 -2.05 14.78
CA GLY A 17 -2.96 -0.82 14.43
C GLY A 17 -3.84 0.25 13.77
N THR A 18 -5.07 -0.10 13.39
CA THR A 18 -6.02 0.81 12.72
C THR A 18 -7.42 0.55 13.23
N LEU A 19 -7.92 1.38 14.13
CA LEU A 19 -9.30 1.32 14.58
C LEU A 19 -10.18 2.06 13.57
N GLN A 20 -11.28 1.41 13.12
CA GLN A 20 -12.23 2.06 12.23
C GLN A 20 -13.08 3.06 13.01
N GLU A 21 -13.13 4.31 12.55
CA GLU A 21 -13.76 5.43 13.28
C GLU A 21 -15.30 5.49 13.17
N THR A 22 -15.96 4.54 12.48
CA THR A 22 -17.43 4.54 12.42
C THR A 22 -18.00 4.21 13.81
N LYS A 23 -18.91 5.06 14.29
CA LYS A 23 -19.52 4.91 15.63
C LYS A 23 -20.11 3.52 15.88
N THR A 24 -20.78 2.94 14.88
CA THR A 24 -21.39 1.61 14.98
C THR A 24 -20.34 0.51 15.16
N HIS A 25 -19.23 0.58 14.43
CA HIS A 25 -18.16 -0.42 14.52
C HIS A 25 -17.42 -0.34 15.86
N LYS A 26 -17.19 0.89 16.34
CA LYS A 26 -16.60 1.14 17.65
C LYS A 26 -17.47 0.55 18.77
N LEU A 27 -18.76 0.81 18.74
CA LEU A 27 -19.73 0.26 19.73
C LEU A 27 -19.73 -1.28 19.73
N GLN A 28 -19.70 -1.90 18.56
CA GLN A 28 -19.62 -3.37 18.46
C GLN A 28 -18.33 -3.92 19.07
N LEU A 29 -17.20 -3.29 18.81
CA LEU A 29 -15.90 -3.69 19.36
C LEU A 29 -15.86 -3.49 20.88
N GLU A 30 -16.32 -2.35 21.36
CA GLU A 30 -16.38 -2.07 22.80
C GLU A 30 -17.33 -3.01 23.53
N GLY A 31 -18.44 -3.42 22.90
CA GLY A 31 -19.35 -4.44 23.44
C GLY A 31 -18.74 -5.84 23.55
N MET A 32 -17.76 -6.17 22.68
CA MET A 32 -17.11 -7.49 22.67
C MET A 32 -15.83 -7.54 23.54
N PHE A 33 -15.07 -6.46 23.58
CA PHE A 33 -13.72 -6.40 24.16
C PHE A 33 -13.58 -5.42 25.33
N GLY A 34 -14.60 -4.59 25.59
CA GLY A 34 -14.50 -3.47 26.52
C GLY A 34 -13.92 -2.21 25.87
N PRO A 35 -13.64 -1.17 26.69
CA PRO A 35 -13.16 0.11 26.19
C PRO A 35 -11.86 -0.01 25.40
N ALA A 36 -11.75 0.78 24.32
CA ALA A 36 -10.53 0.83 23.52
C ALA A 36 -9.48 1.74 24.18
N TYR A 37 -8.27 1.25 24.32
CA TYR A 37 -7.13 2.01 24.85
C TYR A 37 -6.08 2.20 23.75
N PHE A 38 -5.58 3.43 23.62
CA PHE A 38 -4.42 3.73 22.77
C PHE A 38 -3.15 3.49 23.57
N VAL A 39 -2.30 2.60 23.07
CA VAL A 39 -1.02 2.25 23.74
C VAL A 39 0.10 3.18 23.30
N THR A 40 0.20 3.43 21.98
CA THR A 40 1.23 4.28 21.38
C THR A 40 0.81 4.72 19.99
N THR A 41 1.45 5.74 19.46
CA THR A 41 1.28 6.21 18.06
C THR A 41 2.46 5.83 17.18
N SER A 42 2.27 5.81 15.86
CA SER A 42 3.39 5.61 14.93
C SER A 42 4.43 6.74 15.04
N ALA A 43 4.00 7.95 15.38
CA ALA A 43 4.89 9.09 15.60
C ALA A 43 5.81 8.87 16.82
N ASP A 44 5.26 8.38 17.93
CA ASP A 44 6.04 8.06 19.11
C ASP A 44 7.06 6.95 18.81
N LEU A 45 6.63 5.88 18.12
CA LEU A 45 7.53 4.78 17.74
C LEU A 45 8.62 5.20 16.75
N MET A 46 8.36 6.18 15.87
CA MET A 46 9.38 6.78 15.02
C MET A 46 10.35 7.63 15.83
N ALA A 47 9.86 8.43 16.79
CA ALA A 47 10.68 9.24 17.68
C ALA A 47 11.58 8.38 18.57
N GLU A 48 11.08 7.27 19.08
CA GLU A 48 11.83 6.26 19.85
C GLU A 48 12.80 5.43 18.97
N GLY A 49 12.75 5.59 17.67
CA GLY A 49 13.59 4.83 16.75
C GLY A 49 13.19 3.36 16.56
N THR A 50 12.02 2.94 17.02
CA THR A 50 11.47 1.58 16.82
C THR A 50 10.96 1.38 15.39
N LEU A 51 10.42 2.44 14.76
CA LEU A 51 10.02 2.47 13.36
C LEU A 51 10.97 3.34 12.53
N ALA A 52 11.05 3.05 11.23
CA ALA A 52 11.76 3.88 10.26
C ALA A 52 11.03 5.23 10.09
N GLN A 53 11.77 6.28 9.78
CA GLN A 53 11.21 7.58 9.45
C GLN A 53 10.40 7.50 8.15
N LEU A 54 9.25 8.18 8.10
CA LEU A 54 8.40 8.25 6.92
C LEU A 54 8.51 9.62 6.26
N GLU A 55 8.93 9.63 5.01
CA GLU A 55 8.81 10.79 4.13
C GLU A 55 7.63 10.56 3.16
N ILE A 56 6.75 11.54 3.00
CA ILE A 56 5.63 11.48 2.04
C ILE A 56 5.84 12.53 0.96
N LYS A 57 5.89 12.10 -0.30
CA LYS A 57 5.97 12.95 -1.49
C LYS A 57 4.68 12.83 -2.28
N ALA A 58 3.84 13.86 -2.22
CA ALA A 58 2.67 13.96 -3.08
C ALA A 58 3.10 14.49 -4.45
N LEU A 59 2.89 13.69 -5.50
CA LEU A 59 3.22 14.02 -6.88
C LEU A 59 1.94 14.32 -7.63
N VAL A 60 1.68 15.58 -7.92
CA VAL A 60 0.47 16.02 -8.62
C VAL A 60 0.74 16.04 -10.12
N LEU A 61 0.02 15.21 -10.87
CA LEU A 61 0.05 15.18 -12.33
C LEU A 61 -0.95 16.18 -12.88
N ALA A 62 -0.47 17.14 -13.64
CA ALA A 62 -1.31 18.11 -14.34
C ALA A 62 -1.74 17.56 -15.72
N TYR A 63 -2.98 17.79 -16.07
CA TYR A 63 -3.58 17.40 -17.34
C TYR A 63 -4.00 18.65 -18.13
N CYS A 64 -4.11 18.52 -19.46
CA CYS A 64 -4.59 19.63 -20.29
C CYS A 64 -6.10 19.87 -20.11
N ASP A 65 -6.57 21.05 -20.51
CA ASP A 65 -7.98 21.44 -20.33
C ASP A 65 -8.96 20.51 -21.07
N GLU A 66 -8.53 19.92 -22.19
CA GLU A 66 -9.31 18.96 -22.96
C GLU A 66 -9.51 17.65 -22.17
N GLU A 67 -8.44 17.13 -21.57
CA GLU A 67 -8.47 15.93 -20.74
C GLU A 67 -9.34 16.16 -19.50
N ARG A 68 -9.18 17.30 -18.81
CA ARG A 68 -10.01 17.69 -17.66
C ARG A 68 -11.49 17.79 -18.01
N LYS A 69 -11.83 18.46 -19.12
CA LYS A 69 -13.21 18.57 -19.63
C LYS A 69 -13.80 17.21 -20.03
N LEU A 70 -12.98 16.30 -20.52
CA LEU A 70 -13.41 14.95 -20.84
C LEU A 70 -13.74 14.17 -19.56
N VAL A 71 -12.82 14.16 -18.61
CA VAL A 71 -12.95 13.38 -17.38
C VAL A 71 -14.03 13.94 -16.46
N SER A 72 -14.23 15.27 -16.39
CA SER A 72 -15.28 15.90 -15.57
C SER A 72 -16.71 15.45 -15.91
N LYS A 73 -16.92 14.84 -17.08
CA LYS A 73 -18.22 14.29 -17.51
C LYS A 73 -18.37 12.80 -17.18
N MET A 74 -17.32 12.16 -16.70
CA MET A 74 -17.29 10.74 -16.38
C MET A 74 -17.86 10.48 -14.99
N ASN A 75 -18.45 9.31 -14.81
CA ASN A 75 -18.72 8.82 -13.47
C ASN A 75 -17.43 8.30 -12.82
N TYR A 76 -17.48 8.06 -11.51
CA TYR A 76 -16.30 7.61 -10.75
C TYR A 76 -15.61 6.36 -11.31
N GLN A 77 -16.37 5.40 -11.84
CA GLN A 77 -15.79 4.17 -12.39
C GLN A 77 -15.08 4.42 -13.72
N GLU A 78 -15.67 5.28 -14.56
CA GLU A 78 -15.09 5.70 -15.84
C GLU A 78 -13.83 6.54 -15.62
N GLU A 79 -13.86 7.48 -14.66
CA GLU A 79 -12.69 8.27 -14.24
C GLU A 79 -11.55 7.35 -13.76
N MET A 80 -11.84 6.41 -12.88
CA MET A 80 -10.86 5.44 -12.41
C MET A 80 -10.27 4.60 -13.56
N ASP A 81 -11.09 4.13 -14.47
CA ASP A 81 -10.66 3.37 -15.64
C ASP A 81 -9.79 4.21 -16.56
N TRP A 82 -10.12 5.49 -16.75
CA TRP A 82 -9.32 6.43 -17.54
C TRP A 82 -7.95 6.67 -16.90
N ILE A 83 -7.91 6.97 -15.59
CA ILE A 83 -6.68 7.22 -14.84
C ILE A 83 -5.71 6.02 -14.94
N VAL A 84 -6.20 4.81 -14.63
CA VAL A 84 -5.32 3.63 -14.57
C VAL A 84 -4.85 3.14 -15.95
N ARG A 85 -5.58 3.48 -17.02
CA ARG A 85 -5.21 3.16 -18.41
C ARG A 85 -4.41 4.24 -19.10
N ASN A 86 -4.27 5.42 -18.49
CA ASN A 86 -3.56 6.54 -19.10
C ASN A 86 -2.07 6.20 -19.30
N GLU A 87 -1.63 6.09 -20.55
CA GLU A 87 -0.26 5.68 -20.91
C GLU A 87 0.78 6.67 -20.41
N ARG A 88 0.53 7.98 -20.52
CA ARG A 88 1.45 9.03 -20.03
C ARG A 88 1.67 8.90 -18.53
N ARG A 89 0.60 8.64 -17.78
CA ARG A 89 0.65 8.40 -16.34
C ARG A 89 1.45 7.14 -16.01
N ASN A 90 1.21 6.05 -16.72
CA ASN A 90 1.94 4.80 -16.51
C ASN A 90 3.42 4.93 -16.88
N MET A 91 3.75 5.69 -17.93
CA MET A 91 5.14 6.04 -18.27
C MET A 91 5.79 6.93 -17.22
N PHE A 92 5.06 7.87 -16.63
CA PHE A 92 5.55 8.66 -15.50
C PHE A 92 5.90 7.75 -14.30
N ILE A 93 5.02 6.80 -13.94
CA ILE A 93 5.28 5.83 -12.88
C ILE A 93 6.52 4.99 -13.19
N ASN A 94 6.66 4.53 -14.42
CA ASN A 94 7.84 3.77 -14.87
C ASN A 94 9.13 4.58 -14.71
N ASN A 95 9.14 5.84 -15.14
CA ASN A 95 10.29 6.72 -15.04
C ASN A 95 10.62 7.05 -13.58
N LEU A 96 9.60 7.34 -12.76
CA LEU A 96 9.78 7.51 -11.32
C LEU A 96 10.47 6.29 -10.70
N VAL A 97 9.92 5.09 -10.91
CA VAL A 97 10.46 3.85 -10.34
C VAL A 97 11.86 3.54 -10.86
N LYS A 98 12.17 3.86 -12.11
CA LYS A 98 13.50 3.72 -12.70
C LYS A 98 14.54 4.54 -11.96
N ASP A 99 14.19 5.76 -11.55
CA ASP A 99 15.10 6.69 -10.88
C ASP A 99 15.22 6.43 -9.35
N LEU A 100 14.38 5.56 -8.79
CA LEU A 100 14.44 5.19 -7.39
C LEU A 100 15.47 4.09 -7.13
N ASN A 101 16.29 4.26 -6.11
CA ASN A 101 17.22 3.25 -5.63
C ASN A 101 16.60 2.46 -4.46
N GLY A 102 17.01 1.20 -4.33
CA GLY A 102 16.55 0.32 -3.27
C GLY A 102 15.22 -0.38 -3.56
N ASN A 103 14.86 -1.32 -2.70
CA ASN A 103 13.65 -2.10 -2.88
C ASN A 103 12.41 -1.20 -2.92
N THR A 104 11.71 -1.25 -4.04
CA THR A 104 10.57 -0.39 -4.34
C THR A 104 9.29 -1.21 -4.48
N LEU A 105 8.26 -0.82 -3.73
CA LEU A 105 6.92 -1.41 -3.80
C LEU A 105 5.99 -0.50 -4.61
N VAL A 106 5.40 -1.03 -5.66
CA VAL A 106 4.41 -0.34 -6.50
C VAL A 106 3.05 -0.95 -6.25
N LEU A 107 2.12 -0.18 -5.67
CA LEU A 107 0.80 -0.65 -5.27
C LEU A 107 -0.27 -0.26 -6.28
N PHE A 108 -1.01 -1.26 -6.75
CA PHE A 108 -2.12 -1.09 -7.67
C PHE A 108 -3.44 -1.65 -7.13
N GLN A 109 -4.57 -1.22 -7.71
CA GLN A 109 -5.91 -1.71 -7.34
C GLN A 109 -6.46 -2.75 -8.32
N PHE A 110 -6.30 -2.56 -9.63
CA PHE A 110 -6.90 -3.39 -10.67
C PHE A 110 -5.83 -4.28 -11.33
N VAL A 111 -5.95 -5.60 -11.20
CA VAL A 111 -4.94 -6.55 -11.68
C VAL A 111 -4.74 -6.44 -13.19
N GLU A 112 -5.80 -6.67 -13.98
CA GLU A 112 -5.71 -6.75 -15.44
C GLU A 112 -5.58 -5.36 -16.10
N LYS A 113 -6.29 -4.35 -15.57
CA LYS A 113 -6.36 -3.02 -16.18
C LYS A 113 -5.13 -2.15 -15.88
N HIS A 114 -4.42 -2.41 -14.79
CA HIS A 114 -3.32 -1.56 -14.33
C HIS A 114 -2.10 -2.35 -13.88
N GLY A 115 -2.27 -3.37 -13.02
CA GLY A 115 -1.16 -4.12 -12.45
C GLY A 115 -0.31 -4.82 -13.51
N ARG A 116 -0.92 -5.53 -14.47
CA ARG A 116 -0.19 -6.20 -15.56
C ARG A 116 0.50 -5.20 -16.49
N PRO A 117 -0.16 -4.15 -17.00
CA PRO A 117 0.52 -3.14 -17.81
C PRO A 117 1.71 -2.48 -17.09
N LEU A 118 1.59 -2.16 -15.80
CA LEU A 118 2.70 -1.64 -15.02
C LEU A 118 3.83 -2.66 -14.86
N PHE A 119 3.49 -3.91 -14.58
CA PHE A 119 4.49 -4.97 -14.49
C PHE A 119 5.25 -5.13 -15.80
N ASP A 120 4.56 -5.16 -16.96
CA ASP A 120 5.18 -5.31 -18.28
C ASP A 120 6.11 -4.13 -18.63
N LEU A 121 5.78 -2.91 -18.18
CA LEU A 121 6.64 -1.74 -18.32
C LEU A 121 7.87 -1.85 -17.42
N LEU A 122 7.67 -2.11 -16.13
CA LEU A 122 8.74 -2.15 -15.14
C LEU A 122 9.67 -3.34 -15.34
N ASN A 123 9.18 -4.45 -15.87
CA ASN A 123 9.97 -5.65 -16.14
C ASN A 123 11.00 -5.47 -17.28
N LYS A 124 10.93 -4.32 -18.00
CA LYS A 124 11.94 -3.92 -19.01
C LYS A 124 13.13 -3.19 -18.38
N LEU A 125 13.04 -2.82 -17.10
CA LEU A 125 14.14 -2.20 -16.37
C LEU A 125 15.18 -3.28 -16.03
N ASP A 126 16.45 -2.88 -15.91
CA ASP A 126 17.55 -3.76 -15.47
C ASP A 126 17.53 -3.97 -13.96
N ARG A 127 16.39 -4.52 -13.45
CA ARG A 127 16.13 -4.80 -12.03
C ARG A 127 15.26 -6.05 -11.91
N LYS A 128 15.34 -6.76 -10.79
CA LYS A 128 14.42 -7.87 -10.52
C LYS A 128 13.03 -7.34 -10.20
N VAL A 129 12.04 -7.75 -10.98
CA VAL A 129 10.64 -7.33 -10.83
C VAL A 129 9.77 -8.52 -10.47
N PHE A 130 8.96 -8.37 -9.43
CA PHE A 130 8.03 -9.39 -8.94
C PHE A 130 6.59 -8.90 -9.07
N PHE A 131 5.68 -9.78 -9.51
CA PHE A 131 4.25 -9.47 -9.61
C PHE A 131 3.46 -10.29 -8.60
N VAL A 132 2.73 -9.62 -7.69
CA VAL A 132 2.02 -10.28 -6.59
C VAL A 132 0.59 -9.74 -6.45
N PHE A 133 -0.40 -10.62 -6.53
CA PHE A 133 -1.81 -10.27 -6.40
C PHE A 133 -2.59 -11.38 -5.67
N GLY A 134 -3.92 -11.22 -5.51
CA GLY A 134 -4.74 -12.16 -4.75
C GLY A 134 -4.74 -13.60 -5.27
N GLY A 135 -4.47 -13.80 -6.56
CA GLY A 135 -4.32 -15.11 -7.17
C GLY A 135 -2.93 -15.76 -7.02
N THR A 136 -1.95 -15.06 -6.43
CA THR A 136 -0.62 -15.62 -6.16
C THR A 136 -0.68 -16.53 -4.93
N ASP A 137 -0.15 -17.75 -5.04
CA ASP A 137 -0.12 -18.69 -3.92
C ASP A 137 0.67 -18.18 -2.72
N ALA A 138 0.30 -18.64 -1.52
CA ALA A 138 0.95 -18.21 -0.28
C ALA A 138 2.45 -18.56 -0.25
N LEU A 139 2.82 -19.73 -0.77
CA LEU A 139 4.22 -20.17 -0.87
C LEU A 139 5.02 -19.29 -1.83
N ASP A 140 4.45 -18.89 -2.95
CA ASP A 140 5.14 -18.03 -3.91
C ASP A 140 5.29 -16.61 -3.38
N ARG A 141 4.30 -16.10 -2.64
CA ARG A 141 4.43 -14.82 -1.92
C ARG A 141 5.56 -14.84 -0.90
N GLU A 142 5.73 -15.96 -0.18
CA GLU A 142 6.81 -16.11 0.79
C GLU A 142 8.18 -16.20 0.09
N LYS A 143 8.31 -16.90 -1.02
CA LYS A 143 9.53 -16.93 -1.84
C LYS A 143 9.92 -15.52 -2.32
N VAL A 144 8.95 -14.75 -2.83
CA VAL A 144 9.19 -13.36 -3.24
C VAL A 144 9.70 -12.54 -2.06
N ARG A 145 9.08 -12.66 -0.88
CA ARG A 145 9.56 -12.00 0.35
C ARG A 145 11.01 -12.34 0.66
N GLU A 146 11.34 -13.63 0.69
CA GLU A 146 12.71 -14.10 1.00
C GLU A 146 13.75 -13.59 0.00
N ILE A 147 13.40 -13.54 -1.28
CA ILE A 147 14.30 -13.02 -2.32
C ILE A 147 14.50 -11.52 -2.11
N VAL A 148 13.41 -10.75 -1.96
CA VAL A 148 13.47 -9.29 -1.80
C VAL A 148 14.23 -8.87 -0.55
N GLU A 149 14.13 -9.64 0.53
CA GLU A 149 14.91 -9.37 1.76
C GLU A 149 16.43 -9.55 1.58
N LYS A 150 16.86 -10.35 0.61
CA LYS A 150 18.26 -10.55 0.24
C LYS A 150 18.73 -9.56 -0.83
N GLU A 151 17.82 -9.09 -1.66
CA GLU A 151 18.10 -8.13 -2.73
C GLU A 151 18.19 -6.70 -2.17
N LYS A 152 18.99 -5.86 -2.84
CA LYS A 152 19.18 -4.46 -2.46
C LYS A 152 18.39 -3.50 -3.35
N ASP A 153 17.99 -3.95 -4.53
CA ASP A 153 17.39 -3.11 -5.55
C ASP A 153 16.40 -3.89 -6.42
N SER A 154 15.27 -4.28 -5.83
CA SER A 154 14.19 -4.99 -6.50
C SER A 154 12.89 -4.17 -6.57
N ILE A 155 12.01 -4.53 -7.49
CA ILE A 155 10.70 -3.91 -7.66
C ILE A 155 9.62 -4.95 -7.37
N ILE A 156 8.65 -4.62 -6.53
CA ILE A 156 7.50 -5.46 -6.24
C ILE A 156 6.23 -4.72 -6.72
N VAL A 157 5.59 -5.24 -7.75
CA VAL A 157 4.30 -4.75 -8.24
C VAL A 157 3.21 -5.57 -7.57
N ALA A 158 2.49 -4.99 -6.61
CA ALA A 158 1.55 -5.72 -5.77
C ALA A 158 0.17 -5.07 -5.69
N SER A 159 -0.88 -5.89 -5.55
CA SER A 159 -2.20 -5.34 -5.27
C SER A 159 -2.30 -4.86 -3.82
N PHE A 160 -3.01 -3.74 -3.58
CA PHE A 160 -3.26 -3.21 -2.22
C PHE A 160 -3.81 -4.28 -1.27
N GLY A 161 -4.76 -5.11 -1.74
CA GLY A 161 -5.36 -6.15 -0.92
C GLY A 161 -4.36 -7.21 -0.48
N THR A 162 -3.53 -7.69 -1.38
CA THR A 162 -2.53 -8.73 -1.08
C THR A 162 -1.44 -8.21 -0.17
N PHE A 163 -0.96 -6.99 -0.43
CA PHE A 163 0.09 -6.41 0.41
C PHE A 163 -0.40 -6.10 1.81
N SER A 164 -1.62 -5.57 1.97
CA SER A 164 -2.18 -5.25 3.29
C SER A 164 -2.43 -6.48 4.18
N THR A 165 -2.57 -7.68 3.63
CA THR A 165 -2.93 -8.88 4.39
C THR A 165 -1.86 -9.97 4.45
N GLY A 166 -0.87 -9.98 3.55
CA GLY A 166 -0.07 -11.18 3.35
C GLY A 166 1.44 -11.04 3.18
N ILE A 167 1.98 -9.86 2.88
CA ILE A 167 3.41 -9.70 2.61
C ILE A 167 4.06 -8.81 3.66
N ASN A 168 5.13 -9.32 4.28
CA ASN A 168 5.90 -8.61 5.29
C ASN A 168 7.35 -8.46 4.85
N ILE A 169 7.67 -7.37 4.18
CA ILE A 169 9.03 -7.06 3.73
C ILE A 169 9.59 -5.92 4.58
N LYS A 170 10.71 -6.18 5.27
CA LYS A 170 11.35 -5.17 6.13
C LYS A 170 12.20 -4.17 5.33
N ARG A 171 12.87 -4.65 4.27
CA ARG A 171 13.81 -3.86 3.46
C ARG A 171 13.10 -3.11 2.30
N LEU A 172 11.99 -2.43 2.58
CA LEU A 172 11.34 -1.54 1.62
C LEU A 172 11.84 -0.11 1.83
N HIS A 173 12.43 0.48 0.79
CA HIS A 173 12.95 1.85 0.81
C HIS A 173 11.92 2.83 0.21
N ASN A 174 11.18 2.37 -0.80
CA ASN A 174 10.20 3.19 -1.50
C ASN A 174 8.85 2.47 -1.60
N VAL A 175 7.79 3.23 -1.43
CA VAL A 175 6.40 2.78 -1.67
C VAL A 175 5.75 3.75 -2.64
N VAL A 176 5.22 3.25 -3.75
CA VAL A 176 4.55 4.05 -4.78
C VAL A 176 3.08 3.65 -4.83
N PHE A 177 2.19 4.59 -4.55
CA PHE A 177 0.77 4.42 -4.75
C PHE A 177 0.42 4.71 -6.21
N ALA A 178 0.46 3.67 -7.05
CA ALA A 178 0.22 3.78 -8.47
C ALA A 178 -1.26 3.96 -8.82
N SER A 179 -2.19 3.40 -8.04
CA SER A 179 -3.63 3.62 -8.21
C SER A 179 -4.16 4.55 -7.13
N PRO A 180 -5.05 5.50 -7.46
CA PRO A 180 -5.78 6.28 -6.47
C PRO A 180 -6.55 5.36 -5.50
N SER A 181 -6.52 5.66 -4.21
CA SER A 181 -7.23 4.88 -3.19
C SER A 181 -7.88 5.78 -2.15
N LYS A 182 -9.21 5.71 -2.04
CA LYS A 182 -10.00 6.40 -1.00
C LYS A 182 -9.99 5.67 0.36
N SER A 183 -9.42 4.47 0.44
CA SER A 183 -9.43 3.66 1.66
C SER A 183 -8.31 4.06 2.62
N ARG A 184 -8.60 4.97 3.57
CA ARG A 184 -7.68 5.38 4.63
C ARG A 184 -7.04 4.19 5.36
N ILE A 185 -7.85 3.18 5.73
CA ILE A 185 -7.35 2.00 6.45
C ILE A 185 -6.35 1.21 5.62
N ARG A 186 -6.66 0.96 4.34
CA ARG A 186 -5.79 0.23 3.43
C ARG A 186 -4.46 0.95 3.21
N ASN A 187 -4.52 2.27 3.03
CA ASN A 187 -3.34 3.10 2.87
C ASN A 187 -2.47 3.07 4.13
N LEU A 188 -3.06 3.28 5.32
CA LEU A 188 -2.34 3.21 6.59
C LEU A 188 -1.72 1.84 6.87
N GLN A 189 -2.41 0.73 6.54
CA GLN A 189 -1.86 -0.61 6.68
C GLN A 189 -0.69 -0.86 5.74
N SER A 190 -0.75 -0.35 4.51
CA SER A 190 0.34 -0.45 3.54
C SER A 190 1.57 0.36 3.99
N ILE A 191 1.36 1.58 4.45
CA ILE A 191 2.41 2.44 4.99
C ILE A 191 3.06 1.78 6.22
N GLY A 192 2.26 1.32 7.19
CA GLY A 192 2.75 0.71 8.42
C GLY A 192 3.66 -0.50 8.20
N ARG A 193 3.48 -1.24 7.10
CA ARG A 193 4.39 -2.33 6.73
C ARG A 193 5.72 -1.81 6.18
N GLY A 194 5.70 -0.71 5.44
CA GLY A 194 6.92 -0.04 4.97
C GLY A 194 7.76 0.56 6.09
N LEU A 195 7.15 0.93 7.23
CA LEU A 195 7.83 1.56 8.36
C LEU A 195 8.71 0.61 9.19
N ARG A 196 8.70 -0.67 8.95
CA ARG A 196 9.55 -1.62 9.69
C ARG A 196 11.02 -1.34 9.43
N LYS A 197 11.79 -1.26 10.51
CA LYS A 197 13.24 -1.11 10.43
C LYS A 197 13.93 -2.36 9.92
N SER A 198 15.05 -2.18 9.23
CA SER A 198 16.08 -3.17 8.95
C SER A 198 17.46 -2.55 9.21
N GLU A 199 18.51 -3.37 9.29
CA GLU A 199 19.87 -2.92 9.62
C GLU A 199 20.41 -1.82 8.68
N ASP A 200 19.95 -1.81 7.43
CA ASP A 200 20.39 -0.91 6.38
C ASP A 200 19.29 0.09 5.92
N LYS A 201 18.25 0.32 6.77
CA LYS A 201 17.14 1.20 6.43
C LYS A 201 16.64 1.99 7.65
N ASP A 202 16.88 3.29 7.63
CA ASP A 202 16.40 4.24 8.64
C ASP A 202 15.16 5.02 8.22
N SER A 203 14.88 5.08 6.91
CA SER A 203 13.74 5.81 6.36
C SER A 203 13.05 5.04 5.23
N VAL A 204 11.80 5.40 4.97
CA VAL A 204 11.02 4.97 3.81
C VAL A 204 10.35 6.18 3.19
N THR A 205 10.37 6.26 1.85
CA THR A 205 9.67 7.32 1.12
C THR A 205 8.41 6.76 0.47
N LEU A 206 7.28 7.39 0.76
CA LEU A 206 6.00 7.15 0.10
C LEU A 206 5.81 8.17 -1.01
N TYR A 207 5.58 7.71 -2.22
CA TYR A 207 5.20 8.50 -3.38
C TYR A 207 3.70 8.30 -3.62
N ASP A 208 2.91 9.33 -3.34
CA ASP A 208 1.46 9.34 -3.57
C ASP A 208 1.18 10.14 -4.85
N ILE A 209 0.68 9.46 -5.87
CA ILE A 209 0.44 10.05 -7.19
C ILE A 209 -1.01 10.50 -7.26
N ALA A 210 -1.20 11.82 -7.22
CA ALA A 210 -2.49 12.48 -7.36
C ALA A 210 -2.68 13.01 -8.79
N ASP A 211 -3.90 12.99 -9.27
CA ASP A 211 -4.28 13.42 -10.60
C ASP A 211 -5.13 14.70 -10.48
N ASP A 212 -4.69 15.79 -11.11
CA ASP A 212 -5.39 17.09 -11.14
C ASP A 212 -6.34 17.13 -12.34
N LEU A 213 -7.50 16.49 -12.18
CA LEU A 213 -8.55 16.26 -13.21
C LEU A 213 -9.82 17.04 -12.93
#